data_ae335a8941d88ee6ce41cb850efd0f89
#
_entry.id   ae335a8941d88ee6ce41cb850efd0f89
#
_cell.length_a   1.000
_cell.length_b   1.000
_cell.length_c   1.000
_cell.angle_alpha   90.00
_cell.angle_beta   90.00
_cell.angle_gamma   90.00
#
_symmetry.space_group_name_H-M   'P 1'
#
loop_
_entity.id
_entity.type
_entity.pdbx_description
1 polymer ?
#
loop_
_entity_poly.entity_id
_entity_poly.type
_entity_poly.pdbx_seq_one_letter_code
_entity_poly.pdbx_strand_id
1 'polypeptide(L)'
;MNDFETRFGGIARLYGRGGLQKLRAAHVCVIGVGGVGAWAAEALARSGVGALTLVDLDEVCVSNINRQLHALTETVGHAKVAAMAERIRAINPGCRVTAEQKFFNERCV
;
A
#
# COMPACT_ATOMS: atom_id res chain seq x y z
N MET A 1 -10.80 -2.40 -18.85
CA MET A 1 -11.35 -3.70 -18.41
C MET A 1 -11.20 -3.84 -16.90
N ASN A 2 -12.28 -4.21 -16.23
CA ASN A 2 -12.23 -4.40 -14.79
C ASN A 2 -11.89 -5.85 -14.47
N ASP A 3 -10.68 -6.10 -14.02
CA ASP A 3 -10.20 -7.44 -13.66
C ASP A 3 -10.12 -7.64 -12.13
N PHE A 4 -10.82 -6.79 -11.37
CA PHE A 4 -10.81 -6.84 -9.90
C PHE A 4 -11.19 -8.24 -9.38
N GLU A 5 -12.26 -8.82 -9.92
CA GLU A 5 -12.73 -10.14 -9.49
C GLU A 5 -11.69 -11.22 -9.78
N THR A 6 -10.97 -11.11 -10.89
CA THR A 6 -9.90 -12.05 -11.23
C THR A 6 -8.74 -11.93 -10.26
N ARG A 7 -8.33 -10.69 -9.96
CA ARG A 7 -7.20 -10.45 -9.06
C ARG A 7 -7.50 -10.85 -7.62
N PHE A 8 -8.71 -10.57 -7.14
CA PHE A 8 -9.04 -10.69 -5.72
C PHE A 8 -10.15 -11.70 -5.42
N GLY A 9 -10.57 -12.48 -6.39
CA GLY A 9 -11.62 -13.49 -6.21
C GLY A 9 -11.29 -14.53 -5.14
N GLY A 10 -10.01 -14.83 -4.93
CA GLY A 10 -9.58 -15.73 -3.87
C GLY A 10 -9.91 -15.21 -2.46
N ILE A 11 -9.93 -13.89 -2.28
CA ILE A 11 -10.33 -13.28 -1.02
C ILE A 11 -11.82 -13.53 -0.77
N ALA A 12 -12.65 -13.45 -1.81
CA ALA A 12 -14.08 -13.76 -1.71
C ALA A 12 -14.32 -15.20 -1.34
N ARG A 13 -13.49 -16.13 -1.83
CA ARG A 13 -13.60 -17.55 -1.45
C ARG A 13 -13.28 -17.77 0.03
N LEU A 14 -12.39 -16.96 0.60
CA LEU A 14 -11.98 -17.09 1.99
C LEU A 14 -12.95 -16.36 2.95
N TYR A 15 -13.35 -15.14 2.60
CA TYR A 15 -14.13 -14.26 3.48
C TYR A 15 -15.56 -13.95 2.97
N GLY A 16 -15.94 -14.51 1.84
CA GLY A 16 -17.22 -14.24 1.19
C GLY A 16 -17.18 -12.95 0.35
N ARG A 17 -18.18 -12.81 -0.53
CA ARG A 17 -18.29 -11.63 -1.38
C ARG A 17 -18.54 -10.35 -0.56
N GLY A 18 -19.32 -10.47 0.52
CA GLY A 18 -19.54 -9.34 1.43
C GLY A 18 -18.25 -8.87 2.10
N GLY A 19 -17.38 -9.80 2.47
CA GLY A 19 -16.07 -9.48 3.03
C GLY A 19 -15.19 -8.76 2.03
N LEU A 20 -15.14 -9.24 0.77
CA LEU A 20 -14.37 -8.58 -0.29
C LEU A 20 -14.92 -7.17 -0.57
N GLN A 21 -16.24 -7.00 -0.59
CA GLN A 21 -16.84 -5.69 -0.83
C GLN A 21 -16.53 -4.71 0.30
N LYS A 22 -16.50 -5.17 1.54
CA LYS A 22 -16.09 -4.33 2.67
C LYS A 22 -14.64 -3.88 2.54
N LEU A 23 -13.75 -4.78 2.13
CA LEU A 23 -12.35 -4.43 1.88
C LEU A 23 -12.25 -3.40 0.75
N ARG A 24 -12.97 -3.62 -0.34
CA ARG A 24 -12.98 -2.71 -1.49
C ARG A 24 -13.50 -1.32 -1.12
N ALA A 25 -14.42 -1.23 -0.18
CA ALA A 25 -14.98 0.03 0.31
C ALA A 25 -14.12 0.67 1.40
N ALA A 26 -13.14 -0.03 1.95
CA ALA A 26 -12.34 0.45 3.07
C ALA A 26 -11.28 1.45 2.62
N HIS A 27 -10.96 2.38 3.51
CA HIS A 27 -9.83 3.28 3.38
C HIS A 27 -8.93 3.09 4.60
N VAL A 28 -7.69 2.70 4.39
CA VAL A 28 -6.75 2.42 5.46
C VAL A 28 -5.57 3.39 5.37
N CYS A 29 -5.20 3.97 6.48
CA CYS A 29 -4.03 4.84 6.59
C CYS A 29 -2.87 4.04 7.20
N VAL A 30 -1.75 3.95 6.47
CA VAL A 30 -0.54 3.29 6.94
C VAL A 30 0.47 4.37 7.29
N ILE A 31 0.78 4.49 8.57
CA ILE A 31 1.70 5.49 9.08
C ILE A 31 3.04 4.79 9.33
N GLY A 32 4.06 5.25 8.62
CA GLY A 32 5.36 4.60 8.60
C GLY A 32 5.41 3.50 7.55
N VAL A 33 6.17 3.72 6.49
CA VAL A 33 6.31 2.79 5.35
C VAL A 33 7.71 2.20 5.33
N GLY A 34 8.13 1.69 6.49
CA GLY A 34 9.42 1.01 6.64
C GLY A 34 9.27 -0.50 6.54
N GLY A 35 9.97 -1.22 7.42
CA GLY A 35 9.99 -2.68 7.40
C GLY A 35 8.61 -3.32 7.59
N VAL A 36 7.88 -2.89 8.60
CA VAL A 36 6.54 -3.45 8.90
C VAL A 36 5.47 -2.80 8.04
N GLY A 37 5.47 -1.47 7.96
CA GLY A 37 4.43 -0.73 7.26
C GLY A 37 4.37 -1.03 5.76
N ALA A 38 5.50 -1.22 5.11
CA ALA A 38 5.55 -1.57 3.69
C ALA A 38 4.88 -2.92 3.42
N TRP A 39 5.16 -3.92 4.25
CA TRP A 39 4.53 -5.23 4.12
C TRP A 39 3.04 -5.18 4.42
N ALA A 40 2.63 -4.38 5.43
CA ALA A 40 1.23 -4.18 5.76
C ALA A 40 0.48 -3.55 4.57
N ALA A 41 1.06 -2.52 3.98
CA ALA A 41 0.46 -1.85 2.82
C ALA A 41 0.29 -2.81 1.63
N GLU A 42 1.30 -3.64 1.38
CA GLU A 42 1.21 -4.63 0.31
C GLU A 42 0.13 -5.68 0.59
N ALA A 43 0.06 -6.17 1.82
CA ALA A 43 -0.97 -7.14 2.20
C ALA A 43 -2.38 -6.57 2.01
N LEU A 44 -2.59 -5.32 2.38
CA LEU A 44 -3.86 -4.64 2.20
C LEU A 44 -4.21 -4.48 0.72
N ALA A 45 -3.24 -4.08 -0.10
CA ALA A 45 -3.44 -3.95 -1.54
C ALA A 45 -3.80 -5.28 -2.18
N ARG A 46 -3.11 -6.35 -1.80
CA ARG A 46 -3.37 -7.71 -2.31
C ARG A 46 -4.66 -8.32 -1.79
N SER A 47 -5.23 -7.74 -0.75
CA SER A 47 -6.53 -8.15 -0.22
C SER A 47 -7.71 -7.39 -0.85
N GLY A 48 -7.44 -6.49 -1.77
CA GLY A 48 -8.49 -5.77 -2.50
C GLY A 48 -8.97 -4.49 -1.83
N VAL A 49 -8.21 -3.94 -0.89
CA VAL A 49 -8.57 -2.68 -0.23
C VAL A 49 -8.70 -1.56 -1.27
N GLY A 50 -9.77 -0.77 -1.19
CA GLY A 50 -10.12 0.20 -2.22
C GLY A 50 -9.39 1.54 -2.11
N ALA A 51 -8.86 1.89 -0.94
CA ALA A 51 -8.10 3.13 -0.76
C ALA A 51 -7.06 2.98 0.34
N LEU A 52 -5.87 3.52 0.09
CA LEU A 52 -4.76 3.54 1.05
C LEU A 52 -4.17 4.94 1.10
N THR A 53 -3.91 5.43 2.30
CA THR A 53 -3.12 6.63 2.50
C THR A 53 -1.82 6.21 3.18
N LEU A 54 -0.70 6.58 2.58
CA LEU A 54 0.63 6.26 3.08
C LEU A 54 1.28 7.52 3.62
N VAL A 55 1.77 7.48 4.86
CA VAL A 55 2.42 8.62 5.50
C VAL A 55 3.82 8.21 5.95
N ASP A 56 4.83 8.86 5.41
CA ASP A 56 6.24 8.67 5.79
C ASP A 56 7.04 9.85 5.29
N LEU A 57 8.00 10.31 6.08
CA LEU A 57 8.86 11.42 5.67
C LEU A 57 10.05 10.96 4.82
N ASP A 58 10.51 9.74 5.02
CA ASP A 58 11.83 9.30 4.58
C ASP A 58 11.90 8.96 3.09
N GLU A 59 13.14 9.00 2.60
CA GLU A 59 13.50 8.47 1.29
C GLU A 59 14.08 7.08 1.43
N VAL A 60 14.01 6.29 0.36
CA VAL A 60 14.57 4.94 0.31
C VAL A 60 16.11 5.05 0.36
N CYS A 61 16.70 4.31 1.28
CA CYS A 61 18.16 4.22 1.43
C CYS A 61 18.65 2.84 1.00
N VAL A 62 19.89 2.77 0.55
CA VAL A 62 20.51 1.49 0.15
C VAL A 62 20.40 0.45 1.29
N SER A 63 20.62 0.89 2.53
CA SER A 63 20.53 0.00 3.70
C SER A 63 19.16 -0.58 3.95
N ASN A 64 18.12 -0.04 3.32
CA ASN A 64 16.75 -0.56 3.47
C ASN A 64 16.50 -1.82 2.62
N ILE A 65 17.37 -2.08 1.64
CA ILE A 65 17.15 -3.13 0.64
C ILE A 65 17.01 -4.51 1.27
N ASN A 66 17.68 -4.76 2.37
CA ASN A 66 17.65 -6.09 2.99
C ASN A 66 16.33 -6.48 3.66
N ARG A 67 15.41 -5.52 3.88
CA ARG A 67 14.20 -5.80 4.65
C ARG A 67 12.96 -4.97 4.30
N GLN A 68 13.10 -3.92 3.48
CA GLN A 68 11.97 -3.05 3.14
C GLN A 68 11.53 -3.29 1.71
N LEU A 69 10.27 -3.60 1.55
CA LEU A 69 9.69 -4.11 0.31
C LEU A 69 9.85 -3.18 -0.90
N HIS A 70 9.73 -1.87 -0.66
CA HIS A 70 9.85 -0.86 -1.72
C HIS A 70 11.32 -0.56 -2.08
N ALA A 71 12.27 -1.06 -1.28
CA ALA A 71 13.68 -0.69 -1.45
C ALA A 71 14.35 -1.56 -2.48
N LEU A 72 14.62 -0.97 -3.63
CA LEU A 72 15.26 -1.58 -4.78
C LEU A 72 16.36 -0.64 -5.28
N THR A 73 17.30 -1.16 -6.05
CA THR A 73 18.36 -0.32 -6.63
C THR A 73 17.78 0.92 -7.33
N GLU A 74 16.69 0.74 -8.06
CA GLU A 74 16.06 1.81 -8.86
C GLU A 74 15.21 2.77 -8.03
N THR A 75 14.83 2.41 -6.79
CA THR A 75 14.01 3.28 -5.94
C THR A 75 14.82 4.07 -4.92
N VAL A 76 16.10 3.77 -4.75
CA VAL A 76 16.98 4.51 -3.82
C VAL A 76 16.93 6.00 -4.15
N GLY A 77 16.71 6.83 -3.12
CA GLY A 77 16.58 8.28 -3.28
C GLY A 77 15.15 8.76 -3.50
N HIS A 78 14.23 7.87 -3.83
CA HIS A 78 12.81 8.23 -3.96
C HIS A 78 12.12 8.24 -2.60
N ALA A 79 11.07 9.05 -2.45
CA ALA A 79 10.25 9.00 -1.25
C ALA A 79 9.69 7.59 -1.06
N LYS A 80 9.76 7.05 0.16
CA LYS A 80 9.23 5.71 0.45
C LYS A 80 7.76 5.61 0.08
N VAL A 81 6.97 6.64 0.38
CA VAL A 81 5.53 6.64 0.06
C VAL A 81 5.29 6.61 -1.45
N ALA A 82 6.12 7.30 -2.24
CA ALA A 82 5.98 7.30 -3.69
C ALA A 82 6.32 5.93 -4.29
N ALA A 83 7.43 5.33 -3.85
CA ALA A 83 7.85 4.01 -4.30
C ALA A 83 6.80 2.95 -3.96
N MET A 84 6.24 3.01 -2.75
CA MET A 84 5.22 2.05 -2.32
C MET A 84 3.90 2.27 -3.04
N ALA A 85 3.52 3.51 -3.29
CA ALA A 85 2.29 3.84 -4.03
C ALA A 85 2.33 3.26 -5.45
N GLU A 86 3.46 3.38 -6.12
CA GLU A 86 3.65 2.82 -7.45
C GLU A 86 3.49 1.30 -7.45
N ARG A 87 4.08 0.64 -6.47
CA ARG A 87 3.96 -0.80 -6.30
C ARG A 87 2.51 -1.22 -6.05
N ILE A 88 1.80 -0.49 -5.19
CA ILE A 88 0.39 -0.78 -4.89
C ILE A 88 -0.47 -0.66 -6.15
N ARG A 89 -0.25 0.37 -6.94
CA ARG A 89 -1.02 0.56 -8.19
C ARG A 89 -0.77 -0.57 -9.19
N ALA A 90 0.43 -1.14 -9.19
CA ALA A 90 0.74 -2.29 -10.04
C ALA A 90 0.02 -3.56 -9.57
N ILE A 91 -0.23 -3.69 -8.27
CA ILE A 91 -0.94 -4.84 -7.68
C ILE A 91 -2.46 -4.68 -7.81
N ASN A 92 -2.94 -3.48 -7.52
CA ASN A 92 -4.37 -3.18 -7.40
C ASN A 92 -4.65 -1.83 -8.07
N PRO A 93 -4.81 -1.82 -9.40
CA PRO A 93 -4.99 -0.56 -10.15
C PRO A 93 -6.22 0.25 -9.73
N GLY A 94 -7.24 -0.41 -9.18
CA GLY A 94 -8.44 0.26 -8.69
C GLY A 94 -8.27 0.91 -7.31
N CYS A 95 -7.16 0.65 -6.62
CA CYS A 95 -6.92 1.23 -5.31
C CYS A 95 -6.55 2.72 -5.44
N ARG A 96 -7.23 3.56 -4.68
CA ARG A 96 -6.91 5.00 -4.61
C ARG A 96 -5.81 5.19 -3.57
N VAL A 97 -4.62 5.53 -4.02
CA VAL A 97 -3.45 5.67 -3.15
C VAL A 97 -3.11 7.14 -3.01
N THR A 98 -3.07 7.62 -1.78
CA THR A 98 -2.59 8.95 -1.44
C THR A 98 -1.23 8.81 -0.75
N ALA A 99 -0.21 9.45 -1.29
CA ALA A 99 1.15 9.41 -0.76
C ALA A 99 1.48 10.74 -0.10
N GLU A 100 1.72 10.72 1.21
CA GLU A 100 1.99 11.89 2.01
C GLU A 100 3.41 11.83 2.57
N GLN A 101 4.35 12.56 1.96
CA GLN A 101 5.73 12.61 2.43
C GLN A 101 5.86 13.66 3.54
N LYS A 102 5.49 13.28 4.75
CA LYS A 102 5.52 14.16 5.90
C LYS A 102 5.57 13.38 7.21
N PHE A 103 5.89 14.07 8.31
CA PHE A 103 5.74 13.48 9.64
C PHE A 103 4.26 13.34 9.98
N PHE A 104 3.94 12.25 10.64
CA PHE A 104 2.63 12.12 11.28
C PHE A 104 2.65 12.86 12.62
N ASN A 105 1.63 13.68 12.85
CA ASN A 105 1.39 14.34 14.13
C ASN A 105 -0.11 14.62 14.26
N GLU A 106 -0.53 15.25 15.37
CA GLU A 106 -1.94 15.52 15.64
C GLU A 106 -2.62 16.34 14.54
N ARG A 107 -1.86 17.16 13.81
CA ARG A 107 -2.39 17.98 12.73
C ARG A 107 -2.68 17.18 11.46
N CYS A 108 -2.20 15.95 11.40
CA CYS A 108 -2.42 15.08 10.25
C CYS A 108 -3.66 14.19 10.40
N VAL A 109 -4.32 14.25 11.52
CA VAL A 109 -5.50 13.44 11.82
C VAL A 109 -6.74 14.02 11.19
#